data_9d58edc95ef287dc6e0db04af61911e7
#
_entry.id   9d58edc95ef287dc6e0db04af61911e7
#
_cell.length_a   1.000
_cell.length_b   1.000
_cell.length_c   1.000
_cell.angle_alpha   90.00
_cell.angle_beta   90.00
_cell.angle_gamma   90.00
#
_symmetry.space_group_name_H-M   'P 1'
#
loop_
_entity.id
_entity.type
_entity.pdbx_description
1 polymer ?
#
loop_
_entity_poly.entity_id
_entity_poly.type
_entity_poly.pdbx_seq_one_letter_code
_entity_poly.pdbx_strand_id
1 'polypeptide(L)'
;MNLSLEGKIAIVTGGSKGIGKATALSLAHEGVDVVICARGITDLEDTAAEIRSTTNRKVLPLQADMGAPEAIKKMVADAVTEFGGVDILVNNAVNSTAAPFMDLADEDWMNHINVKIMGYMRCAREVIPLMQKRGGGRIINIGGMAARSANTLANSNGVTNASVSNMAKNLSDSFASDGILVNCIHPGTTRTERQDRSLRARAEHGNISVEEAEKSAVASIPIGRMVESKDIADLIVFLSSDLAGAITGQTIAVEGGAGRGMNY
;
A
#
# COMPACT_ATOMS: atom_id res chain seq x y z
N MET A 1 -13.90 -12.77 15.53
CA MET A 1 -13.90 -11.34 15.96
C MET A 1 -14.71 -10.60 14.91
N ASN A 2 -15.68 -9.77 15.29
CA ASN A 2 -16.42 -8.99 14.29
C ASN A 2 -15.64 -7.71 13.97
N LEU A 3 -15.27 -7.51 12.73
CA LEU A 3 -14.49 -6.35 12.26
C LEU A 3 -15.37 -5.16 11.81
N SER A 4 -16.68 -5.38 11.68
CA SER A 4 -17.66 -4.37 11.20
C SER A 4 -17.31 -3.79 9.82
N LEU A 5 -16.80 -4.64 8.92
CA LEU A 5 -16.38 -4.25 7.56
C LEU A 5 -17.41 -4.57 6.48
N GLU A 6 -18.42 -5.40 6.78
CA GLU A 6 -19.46 -5.79 5.82
C GLU A 6 -20.14 -4.57 5.20
N GLY A 7 -20.18 -4.52 3.87
CA GLY A 7 -20.82 -3.43 3.11
C GLY A 7 -20.02 -2.12 3.06
N LYS A 8 -18.82 -2.07 3.60
CA LYS A 8 -17.89 -0.96 3.41
C LYS A 8 -17.34 -0.95 1.98
N ILE A 9 -16.83 0.20 1.56
CA ILE A 9 -16.30 0.44 0.22
C ILE A 9 -14.84 0.84 0.33
N ALA A 10 -13.95 0.11 -0.31
CA ALA A 10 -12.51 0.39 -0.29
C ALA A 10 -11.96 0.75 -1.67
N ILE A 11 -11.03 1.71 -1.73
CA ILE A 11 -10.16 1.94 -2.88
C ILE A 11 -8.76 1.46 -2.51
N VAL A 12 -8.19 0.56 -3.35
CA VAL A 12 -6.83 0.03 -3.20
C VAL A 12 -6.00 0.41 -4.42
N THR A 13 -5.07 1.34 -4.27
CA THR A 13 -4.17 1.74 -5.36
C THR A 13 -3.02 0.74 -5.52
N GLY A 14 -2.65 0.43 -6.78
CA GLY A 14 -1.70 -0.65 -7.06
C GLY A 14 -2.27 -2.03 -6.71
N GLY A 15 -3.58 -2.23 -6.91
CA GLY A 15 -4.34 -3.41 -6.48
C GLY A 15 -4.18 -4.65 -7.37
N SER A 16 -3.38 -4.59 -8.44
CA SER A 16 -3.27 -5.72 -9.38
C SER A 16 -2.30 -6.83 -8.98
N LYS A 17 -1.36 -6.57 -8.06
CA LYS A 17 -0.29 -7.51 -7.67
C LYS A 17 0.16 -7.30 -6.22
N GLY A 18 0.91 -8.27 -5.68
CA GLY A 18 1.62 -8.18 -4.41
C GLY A 18 0.75 -7.73 -3.25
N ILE A 19 1.22 -6.75 -2.47
CA ILE A 19 0.53 -6.23 -1.28
C ILE A 19 -0.86 -5.69 -1.61
N GLY A 20 -1.00 -4.95 -2.72
CA GLY A 20 -2.29 -4.37 -3.10
C GLY A 20 -3.34 -5.43 -3.45
N LYS A 21 -2.96 -6.46 -4.22
CA LYS A 21 -3.83 -7.60 -4.52
C LYS A 21 -4.24 -8.35 -3.25
N ALA A 22 -3.27 -8.69 -2.40
CA ALA A 22 -3.54 -9.37 -1.13
C ALA A 22 -4.47 -8.55 -0.23
N THR A 23 -4.27 -7.23 -0.18
CA THR A 23 -5.14 -6.31 0.56
C THR A 23 -6.56 -6.30 0.03
N ALA A 24 -6.73 -6.16 -1.29
CA ALA A 24 -8.06 -6.13 -1.90
C ALA A 24 -8.81 -7.45 -1.65
N LEU A 25 -8.11 -8.58 -1.78
CA LEU A 25 -8.67 -9.91 -1.51
C LEU A 25 -9.05 -10.07 -0.03
N SER A 26 -8.17 -9.69 0.91
CA SER A 26 -8.45 -9.79 2.34
C SER A 26 -9.62 -8.90 2.78
N LEU A 27 -9.70 -7.66 2.28
CA LEU A 27 -10.85 -6.78 2.53
C LEU A 27 -12.15 -7.35 1.97
N ALA A 28 -12.12 -7.92 0.76
CA ALA A 28 -13.29 -8.54 0.15
C ALA A 28 -13.75 -9.78 0.94
N HIS A 29 -12.85 -10.58 1.51
CA HIS A 29 -13.22 -11.69 2.41
C HIS A 29 -13.93 -11.23 3.68
N GLU A 30 -13.69 -10.00 4.13
CA GLU A 30 -14.39 -9.37 5.26
C GLU A 30 -15.66 -8.62 4.85
N GLY A 31 -16.15 -8.82 3.63
CA GLY A 31 -17.41 -8.26 3.16
C GLY A 31 -17.31 -6.85 2.55
N VAL A 32 -16.11 -6.37 2.24
CA VAL A 32 -15.89 -5.05 1.63
C VAL A 32 -16.05 -5.14 0.11
N ASP A 33 -16.77 -4.18 -0.49
CA ASP A 33 -16.75 -3.96 -1.93
C ASP A 33 -15.50 -3.16 -2.31
N VAL A 34 -14.78 -3.56 -3.36
CA VAL A 34 -13.46 -3.02 -3.62
C VAL A 34 -13.32 -2.38 -5.00
N VAL A 35 -12.70 -1.22 -5.04
CA VAL A 35 -12.15 -0.61 -6.25
C VAL A 35 -10.66 -0.91 -6.25
N ILE A 36 -10.16 -1.53 -7.30
CA ILE A 36 -8.73 -1.76 -7.49
C ILE A 36 -8.25 -0.96 -8.70
N CYS A 37 -7.10 -0.29 -8.58
CA CYS A 37 -6.56 0.44 -9.71
C CYS A 37 -5.07 0.17 -9.91
N ALA A 38 -4.65 0.17 -11.18
CA ALA A 38 -3.27 0.09 -11.63
C ALA A 38 -3.15 0.58 -13.08
N ARG A 39 -1.93 0.67 -13.59
CA ARG A 39 -1.69 1.08 -14.98
C ARG A 39 -2.00 -0.02 -16.01
N GLY A 40 -1.80 -1.28 -15.65
CA GLY A 40 -2.05 -2.43 -16.54
C GLY A 40 -3.45 -3.00 -16.32
N ILE A 41 -4.27 -3.03 -17.38
CA ILE A 41 -5.66 -3.49 -17.28
C ILE A 41 -5.76 -5.02 -17.13
N THR A 42 -4.94 -5.79 -17.83
CA THR A 42 -4.99 -7.26 -17.82
C THR A 42 -4.84 -7.83 -16.41
N ASP A 43 -3.76 -7.47 -15.70
CA ASP A 43 -3.53 -7.92 -14.33
C ASP A 43 -4.63 -7.45 -13.35
N LEU A 44 -5.28 -6.31 -13.63
CA LEU A 44 -6.41 -5.82 -12.85
C LEU A 44 -7.65 -6.68 -13.04
N GLU A 45 -7.99 -7.02 -14.28
CA GLU A 45 -9.14 -7.86 -14.60
C GLU A 45 -8.98 -9.27 -14.03
N ASP A 46 -7.78 -9.86 -14.14
CA ASP A 46 -7.45 -11.16 -13.54
C ASP A 46 -7.65 -11.12 -12.02
N THR A 47 -7.15 -10.08 -11.36
CA THR A 47 -7.32 -9.89 -9.91
C THR A 47 -8.78 -9.68 -9.54
N ALA A 48 -9.53 -8.89 -10.32
CA ALA A 48 -10.95 -8.67 -10.08
C ALA A 48 -11.77 -9.97 -10.24
N ALA A 49 -11.44 -10.77 -11.25
CA ALA A 49 -12.09 -12.07 -11.47
C ALA A 49 -11.83 -13.02 -10.30
N GLU A 50 -10.59 -13.11 -9.82
CA GLU A 50 -10.22 -13.91 -8.65
C GLU A 50 -11.00 -13.48 -7.39
N ILE A 51 -11.03 -12.17 -7.08
CA ILE A 51 -11.75 -11.67 -5.91
C ILE A 51 -13.25 -11.99 -6.02
N ARG A 52 -13.88 -11.72 -7.17
CA ARG A 52 -15.31 -12.01 -7.38
C ARG A 52 -15.62 -13.49 -7.18
N SER A 53 -14.78 -14.38 -7.72
CA SER A 53 -15.00 -15.83 -7.64
C SER A 53 -14.82 -16.41 -6.25
N THR A 54 -13.97 -15.79 -5.40
CA THR A 54 -13.64 -16.32 -4.08
C THR A 54 -14.42 -15.68 -2.95
N THR A 55 -14.95 -14.45 -3.14
CA THR A 55 -15.60 -13.68 -2.06
C THR A 55 -17.05 -13.33 -2.32
N ASN A 56 -17.52 -13.45 -3.56
CA ASN A 56 -18.84 -12.99 -4.00
C ASN A 56 -19.09 -11.49 -3.75
N ARG A 57 -18.01 -10.67 -3.65
CA ARG A 57 -18.11 -9.21 -3.48
C ARG A 57 -18.02 -8.50 -4.82
N LYS A 58 -18.52 -7.27 -4.85
CA LYS A 58 -18.39 -6.41 -6.02
C LYS A 58 -16.96 -5.88 -6.12
N VAL A 59 -16.40 -5.91 -7.32
CA VAL A 59 -15.04 -5.41 -7.60
C VAL A 59 -15.10 -4.54 -8.85
N LEU A 60 -14.58 -3.32 -8.73
CA LEU A 60 -14.45 -2.38 -9.83
C LEU A 60 -12.96 -2.21 -10.20
N PRO A 61 -12.48 -2.85 -11.28
CA PRO A 61 -11.13 -2.63 -11.79
C PRO A 61 -11.08 -1.34 -12.61
N LEU A 62 -10.16 -0.43 -12.29
CA LEU A 62 -10.01 0.84 -12.99
C LEU A 62 -8.56 1.05 -13.43
N GLN A 63 -8.35 1.22 -14.74
CA GLN A 63 -7.04 1.62 -15.24
C GLN A 63 -6.77 3.08 -14.85
N ALA A 64 -5.78 3.31 -13.98
CA ALA A 64 -5.42 4.65 -13.54
C ALA A 64 -3.93 4.77 -13.22
N ASP A 65 -3.34 5.90 -13.64
CA ASP A 65 -1.98 6.28 -13.22
C ASP A 65 -2.05 7.23 -12.02
N MET A 66 -1.46 6.83 -10.90
CA MET A 66 -1.43 7.64 -9.69
C MET A 66 -0.52 8.88 -9.80
N GLY A 67 0.26 9.00 -10.86
CA GLY A 67 0.98 10.22 -11.23
C GLY A 67 0.10 11.28 -11.92
N ALA A 68 -1.08 10.90 -12.43
CA ALA A 68 -1.98 11.76 -13.20
C ALA A 68 -3.16 12.25 -12.34
N PRO A 69 -3.26 13.56 -12.02
CA PRO A 69 -4.32 14.09 -11.16
C PRO A 69 -5.73 13.79 -11.67
N GLU A 70 -5.96 13.92 -12.98
CA GLU A 70 -7.30 13.70 -13.55
C GLU A 70 -7.70 12.22 -13.54
N ALA A 71 -6.73 11.29 -13.66
CA ALA A 71 -7.01 9.86 -13.50
C ALA A 71 -7.46 9.52 -12.08
N ILE A 72 -6.87 10.17 -11.06
CA ILE A 72 -7.26 9.98 -9.66
C ILE A 72 -8.68 10.51 -9.43
N LYS A 73 -9.00 11.72 -9.90
CA LYS A 73 -10.35 12.28 -9.78
C LYS A 73 -11.39 11.38 -10.44
N LYS A 74 -11.10 10.93 -11.67
CA LYS A 74 -11.99 10.03 -12.40
C LYS A 74 -12.18 8.71 -11.64
N MET A 75 -11.12 8.10 -11.14
CA MET A 75 -11.18 6.86 -10.35
C MET A 75 -12.11 7.01 -9.13
N VAL A 76 -11.98 8.11 -8.38
CA VAL A 76 -12.84 8.35 -7.20
C VAL A 76 -14.28 8.62 -7.62
N ALA A 77 -14.51 9.38 -8.70
CA ALA A 77 -15.85 9.63 -9.23
C ALA A 77 -16.54 8.35 -9.72
N ASP A 78 -15.81 7.47 -10.41
CA ASP A 78 -16.31 6.16 -10.86
C ASP A 78 -16.65 5.26 -9.65
N ALA A 79 -15.81 5.27 -8.59
CA ALA A 79 -16.09 4.55 -7.34
C ALA A 79 -17.38 5.05 -6.67
N VAL A 80 -17.59 6.36 -6.61
CA VAL A 80 -18.81 6.95 -6.06
C VAL A 80 -20.04 6.61 -6.91
N THR A 81 -19.90 6.61 -8.22
CA THR A 81 -20.99 6.27 -9.15
C THR A 81 -21.42 4.82 -8.97
N GLU A 82 -20.47 3.89 -8.83
CA GLU A 82 -20.74 2.45 -8.71
C GLU A 82 -21.24 2.06 -7.32
N PHE A 83 -20.63 2.61 -6.25
CA PHE A 83 -20.83 2.14 -4.88
C PHE A 83 -21.48 3.18 -3.95
N GLY A 84 -21.58 4.44 -4.35
CA GLY A 84 -22.22 5.49 -3.56
C GLY A 84 -21.30 6.19 -2.56
N GLY A 85 -20.01 5.83 -2.47
CA GLY A 85 -19.07 6.47 -1.55
C GLY A 85 -17.75 5.74 -1.39
N VAL A 86 -16.96 6.14 -0.39
CA VAL A 86 -15.68 5.51 -0.02
C VAL A 86 -15.55 5.55 1.50
N ASP A 87 -15.28 4.40 2.12
CA ASP A 87 -15.03 4.25 3.56
C ASP A 87 -13.54 4.03 3.86
N ILE A 88 -12.83 3.36 2.95
CA ILE A 88 -11.44 2.95 3.15
C ILE A 88 -10.61 3.35 1.93
N LEU A 89 -9.47 3.98 2.16
CA LEU A 89 -8.45 4.23 1.14
C LEU A 89 -7.15 3.54 1.52
N VAL A 90 -6.65 2.67 0.65
CA VAL A 90 -5.32 2.08 0.79
C VAL A 90 -4.41 2.62 -0.32
N ASN A 91 -3.55 3.54 0.06
CA ASN A 91 -2.51 4.09 -0.80
C ASN A 91 -1.31 3.13 -0.83
N ASN A 92 -1.21 2.34 -1.90
CA ASN A 92 -0.15 1.32 -2.06
C ASN A 92 0.64 1.46 -3.37
N ALA A 93 0.11 2.18 -4.36
CA ALA A 93 0.80 2.34 -5.64
C ALA A 93 2.20 2.96 -5.49
N VAL A 94 3.18 2.42 -6.20
CA VAL A 94 4.57 2.89 -6.21
C VAL A 94 5.18 2.75 -7.59
N ASN A 95 6.02 3.73 -7.94
CA ASN A 95 6.90 3.68 -9.11
C ASN A 95 8.28 4.19 -8.68
N SER A 96 9.24 3.29 -8.46
CA SER A 96 10.57 3.65 -7.99
C SER A 96 11.65 2.89 -8.73
N THR A 97 12.73 3.56 -9.04
CA THR A 97 13.97 3.01 -9.57
C THR A 97 14.91 2.68 -8.41
N ALA A 98 15.47 1.46 -8.41
CA ALA A 98 16.51 1.06 -7.47
C ALA A 98 17.87 1.24 -8.14
N ALA A 99 18.65 2.21 -7.65
CA ALA A 99 19.98 2.50 -8.18
C ALA A 99 20.84 3.22 -7.12
N PRO A 100 22.19 3.21 -7.26
CA PRO A 100 23.09 4.07 -6.50
C PRO A 100 22.69 5.54 -6.63
N PHE A 101 22.99 6.35 -5.62
CA PHE A 101 22.59 7.76 -5.59
C PHE A 101 22.99 8.55 -6.84
N MET A 102 24.24 8.36 -7.31
CA MET A 102 24.77 9.09 -8.46
C MET A 102 24.18 8.66 -9.81
N ASP A 103 23.51 7.51 -9.87
CA ASP A 103 22.91 6.95 -11.08
C ASP A 103 21.40 7.25 -11.20
N LEU A 104 20.82 7.89 -10.17
CA LEU A 104 19.42 8.32 -10.18
C LEU A 104 19.30 9.70 -10.84
N ALA A 105 18.62 9.76 -11.97
CA ALA A 105 18.29 11.02 -12.62
C ALA A 105 17.17 11.78 -11.88
N ASP A 106 17.07 13.09 -12.11
CA ASP A 106 15.99 13.91 -11.53
C ASP A 106 14.60 13.37 -11.90
N GLU A 107 14.44 12.81 -13.12
CA GLU A 107 13.21 12.20 -13.59
C GLU A 107 12.80 11.00 -12.74
N ASP A 108 13.74 10.16 -12.29
CA ASP A 108 13.47 9.02 -11.42
C ASP A 108 12.93 9.49 -10.05
N TRP A 109 13.57 10.54 -9.50
CA TRP A 109 13.11 11.18 -8.26
C TRP A 109 11.71 11.78 -8.42
N MET A 110 11.50 12.59 -9.45
CA MET A 110 10.23 13.26 -9.69
C MET A 110 9.10 12.28 -9.99
N ASN A 111 9.36 11.22 -10.75
CA ASN A 111 8.39 10.17 -10.99
C ASN A 111 7.97 9.46 -9.70
N HIS A 112 8.94 9.13 -8.84
CA HIS A 112 8.63 8.49 -7.57
C HIS A 112 7.85 9.43 -6.64
N ILE A 113 8.26 10.69 -6.50
CA ILE A 113 7.56 11.72 -5.72
C ILE A 113 6.14 11.91 -6.25
N ASN A 114 5.97 12.03 -7.56
CA ASN A 114 4.67 12.27 -8.18
C ASN A 114 3.68 11.13 -7.95
N VAL A 115 4.13 9.88 -8.06
CA VAL A 115 3.26 8.72 -7.83
C VAL A 115 3.00 8.49 -6.35
N LYS A 116 4.04 8.51 -5.51
CA LYS A 116 3.91 8.09 -4.11
C LYS A 116 3.47 9.24 -3.21
N ILE A 117 4.17 10.37 -3.20
CA ILE A 117 3.81 11.48 -2.32
C ILE A 117 2.56 12.20 -2.84
N MET A 118 2.65 12.71 -4.08
CA MET A 118 1.58 13.48 -4.67
C MET A 118 0.33 12.63 -4.97
N GLY A 119 0.53 11.39 -5.42
CA GLY A 119 -0.58 10.45 -5.66
C GLY A 119 -1.36 10.16 -4.38
N TYR A 120 -0.70 9.83 -3.29
CA TYR A 120 -1.33 9.57 -2.00
C TYR A 120 -2.07 10.80 -1.47
N MET A 121 -1.44 11.98 -1.56
CA MET A 121 -2.05 13.23 -1.15
C MET A 121 -3.29 13.56 -2.00
N ARG A 122 -3.23 13.36 -3.33
CA ARG A 122 -4.35 13.59 -4.23
C ARG A 122 -5.50 12.63 -3.94
N CYS A 123 -5.23 11.33 -3.76
CA CYS A 123 -6.24 10.36 -3.37
C CYS A 123 -6.91 10.75 -2.04
N ALA A 124 -6.12 11.11 -1.01
CA ALA A 124 -6.67 11.55 0.27
C ALA A 124 -7.56 12.79 0.11
N ARG A 125 -7.13 13.78 -0.68
CA ARG A 125 -7.90 15.01 -0.94
C ARG A 125 -9.25 14.73 -1.59
N GLU A 126 -9.33 13.77 -2.51
CA GLU A 126 -10.58 13.40 -3.18
C GLU A 126 -11.52 12.60 -2.26
N VAL A 127 -10.99 11.73 -1.38
CA VAL A 127 -11.84 10.85 -0.56
C VAL A 127 -12.25 11.46 0.79
N ILE A 128 -11.45 12.34 1.40
CA ILE A 128 -11.73 12.93 2.71
C ILE A 128 -13.12 13.61 2.76
N PRO A 129 -13.52 14.45 1.78
CA PRO A 129 -14.86 15.04 1.80
C PRO A 129 -16.00 14.02 1.69
N LEU A 130 -15.74 12.86 1.06
CA LEU A 130 -16.70 11.77 0.97
C LEU A 130 -16.82 11.03 2.30
N MET A 131 -15.67 10.76 2.94
CA MET A 131 -15.60 10.15 4.27
C MET A 131 -16.29 11.03 5.33
N GLN A 132 -16.06 12.34 5.32
CA GLN A 132 -16.75 13.30 6.21
C GLN A 132 -18.28 13.21 6.08
N LYS A 133 -18.80 13.15 4.85
CA LYS A 133 -20.26 12.99 4.60
C LYS A 133 -20.80 11.65 5.10
N ARG A 134 -19.95 10.62 5.22
CA ARG A 134 -20.32 9.30 5.71
C ARG A 134 -20.07 9.13 7.22
N GLY A 135 -19.56 10.18 7.90
CA GLY A 135 -19.32 10.19 9.35
C GLY A 135 -17.99 9.54 9.76
N GLY A 136 -17.04 9.39 8.84
CA GLY A 136 -15.71 8.86 9.13
C GLY A 136 -15.13 8.02 8.00
N GLY A 137 -13.90 7.54 8.20
CA GLY A 137 -13.19 6.71 7.22
C GLY A 137 -11.86 6.19 7.73
N ARG A 138 -11.19 5.41 6.89
CA ARG A 138 -9.86 4.85 7.17
C ARG A 138 -8.92 5.12 6.00
N ILE A 139 -7.76 5.69 6.25
CA ILE A 139 -6.71 5.89 5.24
C ILE A 139 -5.46 5.17 5.71
N ILE A 140 -4.99 4.21 4.91
CA ILE A 140 -3.77 3.46 5.18
C ILE A 140 -2.75 3.75 4.07
N ASN A 141 -1.61 4.31 4.46
CA ASN A 141 -0.51 4.60 3.55
C ASN A 141 0.56 3.53 3.64
N ILE A 142 0.93 2.92 2.52
CA ILE A 142 2.01 1.93 2.47
C ILE A 142 3.34 2.66 2.22
N GLY A 143 4.17 2.70 3.24
CA GLY A 143 5.53 3.23 3.21
C GLY A 143 6.56 2.17 2.84
N GLY A 144 7.53 1.97 3.73
CA GLY A 144 8.58 0.96 3.62
C GLY A 144 9.73 1.23 4.57
N MET A 145 10.46 0.17 4.96
CA MET A 145 11.53 0.23 5.97
C MET A 145 12.70 1.16 5.59
N ALA A 146 12.88 1.51 4.32
CA ALA A 146 13.89 2.49 3.91
C ALA A 146 13.69 3.89 4.55
N ALA A 147 12.52 4.19 5.10
CA ALA A 147 12.29 5.39 5.91
C ALA A 147 13.05 5.38 7.25
N ARG A 148 13.38 4.20 7.76
CA ARG A 148 13.99 3.99 9.08
C ARG A 148 15.40 3.37 9.01
N SER A 149 15.73 2.73 7.89
CA SER A 149 16.99 2.03 7.68
C SER A 149 17.60 2.46 6.36
N ALA A 150 18.82 2.99 6.39
CA ALA A 150 19.51 3.38 5.16
C ALA A 150 19.74 2.18 4.22
N ASN A 151 19.51 2.41 2.94
CA ASN A 151 19.78 1.45 1.88
C ASN A 151 20.29 2.21 0.65
N THR A 152 21.52 1.93 0.25
CA THR A 152 22.22 2.65 -0.82
C THR A 152 21.59 2.51 -2.21
N LEU A 153 20.73 1.52 -2.40
CA LEU A 153 19.96 1.30 -3.64
C LEU A 153 18.50 1.76 -3.54
N ALA A 154 18.10 2.32 -2.39
CA ALA A 154 16.72 2.72 -2.13
C ALA A 154 16.62 4.21 -1.71
N ASN A 155 17.45 5.07 -2.29
CA ASN A 155 17.57 6.47 -1.89
C ASN A 155 16.24 7.22 -1.96
N SER A 156 15.57 7.21 -3.11
CA SER A 156 14.27 7.87 -3.28
C SER A 156 13.16 7.21 -2.44
N ASN A 157 13.27 5.89 -2.17
CA ASN A 157 12.34 5.19 -1.28
C ASN A 157 12.46 5.67 0.17
N GLY A 158 13.66 5.94 0.66
CA GLY A 158 13.87 6.48 2.01
C GLY A 158 13.12 7.80 2.20
N VAL A 159 13.35 8.74 1.30
CA VAL A 159 12.72 10.07 1.33
C VAL A 159 11.20 9.97 1.19
N THR A 160 10.69 9.26 0.19
CA THR A 160 9.25 9.18 -0.05
C THR A 160 8.51 8.41 1.05
N ASN A 161 9.12 7.34 1.61
CA ASN A 161 8.52 6.59 2.72
C ASN A 161 8.47 7.42 4.02
N ALA A 162 9.50 8.21 4.31
CA ALA A 162 9.48 9.13 5.44
C ALA A 162 8.41 10.22 5.25
N SER A 163 8.28 10.75 4.04
CA SER A 163 7.25 11.75 3.68
C SER A 163 5.84 11.22 3.91
N VAL A 164 5.52 9.97 3.48
CA VAL A 164 4.17 9.42 3.67
C VAL A 164 3.87 9.07 5.13
N SER A 165 4.90 8.76 5.95
CA SER A 165 4.72 8.63 7.41
C SER A 165 4.36 9.96 8.06
N ASN A 166 5.09 11.04 7.72
CA ASN A 166 4.78 12.37 8.20
C ASN A 166 3.40 12.85 7.74
N MET A 167 3.05 12.60 6.47
CA MET A 167 1.73 12.92 5.93
C MET A 167 0.62 12.18 6.68
N ALA A 168 0.81 10.91 7.05
CA ALA A 168 -0.19 10.15 7.81
C ALA A 168 -0.44 10.81 9.18
N LYS A 169 0.61 11.26 9.87
CA LYS A 169 0.46 11.97 11.15
C LYS A 169 -0.27 13.30 10.98
N ASN A 170 0.10 14.11 9.98
CA ASN A 170 -0.55 15.41 9.74
C ASN A 170 -2.04 15.25 9.38
N LEU A 171 -2.38 14.30 8.51
CA LEU A 171 -3.78 14.03 8.16
C LEU A 171 -4.57 13.49 9.37
N SER A 172 -3.97 12.64 10.20
CA SER A 172 -4.57 12.18 11.44
C SER A 172 -4.94 13.36 12.35
N ASP A 173 -4.00 14.25 12.61
CA ASP A 173 -4.24 15.41 13.49
C ASP A 173 -5.32 16.36 12.93
N SER A 174 -5.41 16.45 11.60
CA SER A 174 -6.36 17.33 10.92
C SER A 174 -7.78 16.78 10.88
N PHE A 175 -7.97 15.44 10.83
CA PHE A 175 -9.26 14.84 10.49
C PHE A 175 -9.74 13.76 11.48
N ALA A 176 -9.01 13.50 12.58
CA ALA A 176 -9.45 12.52 13.57
C ALA A 176 -10.78 12.91 14.24
N SER A 177 -11.02 14.21 14.43
CA SER A 177 -12.30 14.71 14.95
C SER A 177 -13.50 14.45 14.03
N ASP A 178 -13.23 14.25 12.73
CA ASP A 178 -14.24 13.87 11.74
C ASP A 178 -14.42 12.35 11.64
N GLY A 179 -13.80 11.57 12.55
CA GLY A 179 -13.84 10.11 12.53
C GLY A 179 -12.95 9.46 11.46
N ILE A 180 -12.05 10.24 10.82
CA ILE A 180 -11.14 9.74 9.78
C ILE A 180 -9.80 9.40 10.43
N LEU A 181 -9.48 8.09 10.47
CA LEU A 181 -8.24 7.60 11.06
C LEU A 181 -7.22 7.32 9.96
N VAL A 182 -6.01 7.84 10.14
CA VAL A 182 -4.95 7.76 9.12
C VAL A 182 -3.70 7.12 9.72
N ASN A 183 -3.25 6.01 9.13
CA ASN A 183 -2.06 5.30 9.58
C ASN A 183 -1.12 4.99 8.41
N CYS A 184 0.14 4.73 8.73
CA CYS A 184 1.16 4.29 7.78
C CYS A 184 1.67 2.90 8.17
N ILE A 185 1.91 2.04 7.18
CA ILE A 185 2.55 0.74 7.38
C ILE A 185 3.88 0.73 6.65
N HIS A 186 4.94 0.24 7.31
CA HIS A 186 6.24 0.00 6.70
C HIS A 186 6.48 -1.50 6.52
N PRO A 187 6.23 -2.03 5.31
CA PRO A 187 6.63 -3.39 4.96
C PRO A 187 8.14 -3.58 5.01
N GLY A 188 8.58 -4.74 5.51
CA GLY A 188 9.94 -5.23 5.34
C GLY A 188 10.15 -5.91 3.99
N THR A 189 11.12 -6.82 3.91
CA THR A 189 11.34 -7.66 2.73
C THR A 189 10.13 -8.58 2.53
N THR A 190 9.30 -8.22 1.56
CA THR A 190 8.00 -8.84 1.34
C THR A 190 8.02 -9.69 0.07
N ARG A 191 7.49 -10.92 0.14
CA ARG A 191 7.33 -11.81 -1.00
C ARG A 191 6.28 -11.24 -1.97
N THR A 192 6.76 -10.85 -3.12
CA THR A 192 5.97 -10.27 -4.22
C THR A 192 6.68 -10.59 -5.53
N GLU A 193 5.98 -10.49 -6.65
CA GLU A 193 6.58 -10.68 -7.99
C GLU A 193 7.76 -9.71 -8.25
N ARG A 194 7.73 -8.52 -7.62
CA ARG A 194 8.84 -7.56 -7.66
C ARG A 194 10.06 -8.08 -6.91
N GLN A 195 9.85 -8.68 -5.73
CA GLN A 195 10.92 -9.26 -4.93
C GLN A 195 11.52 -10.47 -5.62
N ASP A 196 10.70 -11.33 -6.24
CA ASP A 196 11.17 -12.49 -6.99
C ASP A 196 12.06 -12.08 -8.17
N ARG A 197 11.67 -11.01 -8.90
CA ARG A 197 12.54 -10.44 -9.94
C ARG A 197 13.86 -9.91 -9.38
N SER A 198 13.83 -9.25 -8.21
CA SER A 198 15.03 -8.75 -7.54
C SER A 198 15.97 -9.89 -7.10
N LEU A 199 15.42 -11.00 -6.60
CA LEU A 199 16.18 -12.18 -6.22
C LEU A 199 16.86 -12.84 -7.43
N ARG A 200 16.13 -12.99 -8.54
CA ARG A 200 16.70 -13.51 -9.81
C ARG A 200 17.84 -12.62 -10.33
N ALA A 201 17.64 -11.31 -10.38
CA ALA A 201 18.69 -10.37 -10.79
C ALA A 201 19.93 -10.44 -9.87
N ARG A 202 19.73 -10.58 -8.56
CA ARG A 202 20.81 -10.73 -7.59
C ARG A 202 21.53 -12.07 -7.76
N ALA A 203 20.81 -13.16 -8.02
CA ALA A 203 21.37 -14.47 -8.29
C ALA A 203 22.25 -14.46 -9.54
N GLU A 204 21.76 -13.85 -10.61
CA GLU A 204 22.47 -13.69 -11.88
C GLU A 204 23.76 -12.86 -11.72
N HIS A 205 23.66 -11.69 -11.07
CA HIS A 205 24.80 -10.79 -10.85
C HIS A 205 25.87 -11.44 -9.92
N GLY A 206 25.42 -12.19 -8.90
CA GLY A 206 26.30 -12.86 -7.94
C GLY A 206 26.81 -14.23 -8.40
N ASN A 207 26.35 -14.73 -9.54
CA ASN A 207 26.62 -16.11 -10.03
C ASN A 207 26.33 -17.17 -8.95
N ILE A 208 25.18 -17.03 -8.28
CA ILE A 208 24.66 -17.94 -7.23
C ILE A 208 23.26 -18.43 -7.61
N SER A 209 22.74 -19.42 -6.90
CA SER A 209 21.36 -19.87 -7.10
C SER A 209 20.34 -18.85 -6.55
N VAL A 210 19.09 -18.93 -7.03
CA VAL A 210 17.99 -18.10 -6.50
C VAL A 210 17.72 -18.44 -5.03
N GLU A 211 17.85 -19.71 -4.66
CA GLU A 211 17.73 -20.21 -3.28
C GLU A 211 18.80 -19.61 -2.35
N GLU A 212 20.04 -19.49 -2.82
CA GLU A 212 21.12 -18.84 -2.07
C GLU A 212 20.88 -17.35 -1.91
N ALA A 213 20.40 -16.68 -2.97
CA ALA A 213 20.00 -15.27 -2.92
C ALA A 213 18.84 -15.05 -1.92
N GLU A 214 17.85 -15.94 -1.91
CA GLU A 214 16.73 -15.92 -0.96
C GLU A 214 17.21 -16.17 0.46
N LYS A 215 18.03 -17.21 0.70
CA LYS A 215 18.62 -17.51 2.00
C LYS A 215 19.38 -16.30 2.56
N SER A 216 20.14 -15.62 1.72
CA SER A 216 20.84 -14.38 2.10
C SER A 216 19.89 -13.25 2.47
N ALA A 217 18.80 -13.10 1.72
CA ALA A 217 17.78 -12.06 1.99
C ALA A 217 17.03 -12.34 3.32
N VAL A 218 16.82 -13.59 3.67
CA VAL A 218 16.13 -14.02 4.90
C VAL A 218 17.04 -14.00 6.13
N ALA A 219 18.36 -14.14 5.96
CA ALA A 219 19.31 -14.28 7.07
C ALA A 219 19.27 -13.15 8.12
N SER A 220 18.82 -11.96 7.74
CA SER A 220 18.68 -10.80 8.63
C SER A 220 17.27 -10.64 9.21
N ILE A 221 16.33 -11.53 8.89
CA ILE A 221 14.94 -11.45 9.34
C ILE A 221 14.73 -12.42 10.52
N PRO A 222 14.52 -11.93 11.75
CA PRO A 222 14.42 -12.79 12.94
C PRO A 222 13.33 -13.87 12.89
N ILE A 223 12.20 -13.63 12.23
CA ILE A 223 11.15 -14.66 12.06
C ILE A 223 11.55 -15.80 11.09
N GLY A 224 12.74 -15.74 10.46
CA GLY A 224 13.27 -16.78 9.60
C GLY A 224 12.62 -16.94 8.24
N ARG A 225 11.78 -15.99 7.82
CA ARG A 225 11.15 -15.93 6.49
C ARG A 225 10.95 -14.50 6.01
N MET A 226 10.74 -14.32 4.71
CA MET A 226 10.21 -13.06 4.21
C MET A 226 8.81 -12.81 4.78
N VAL A 227 8.43 -11.54 4.86
CA VAL A 227 7.05 -11.15 5.13
C VAL A 227 6.19 -11.51 3.92
N GLU A 228 5.05 -12.12 4.15
CA GLU A 228 4.09 -12.38 3.08
C GLU A 228 3.22 -11.14 2.83
N SER A 229 2.74 -10.97 1.59
CA SER A 229 1.80 -9.89 1.29
C SER A 229 0.55 -9.95 2.16
N LYS A 230 0.16 -11.17 2.57
CA LYS A 230 -0.96 -11.40 3.49
C LYS A 230 -0.69 -10.89 4.90
N ASP A 231 0.52 -11.01 5.44
CA ASP A 231 0.86 -10.48 6.78
C ASP A 231 0.57 -8.97 6.86
N ILE A 232 0.81 -8.25 5.76
CA ILE A 232 0.55 -6.82 5.64
C ILE A 232 -0.94 -6.55 5.45
N ALA A 233 -1.60 -7.34 4.60
CA ALA A 233 -3.03 -7.22 4.34
C ALA A 233 -3.86 -7.43 5.60
N ASP A 234 -3.49 -8.38 6.47
CA ASP A 234 -4.18 -8.65 7.74
C ASP A 234 -4.11 -7.44 8.68
N LEU A 235 -2.95 -6.75 8.75
CA LEU A 235 -2.87 -5.50 9.51
C LEU A 235 -3.71 -4.38 8.88
N ILE A 236 -3.76 -4.29 7.54
CA ILE A 236 -4.60 -3.30 6.85
C ILE A 236 -6.08 -3.55 7.17
N VAL A 237 -6.53 -4.79 7.12
CA VAL A 237 -7.90 -5.20 7.50
C VAL A 237 -8.20 -4.80 8.94
N PHE A 238 -7.31 -5.11 9.89
CA PHE A 238 -7.47 -4.71 11.28
C PHE A 238 -7.56 -3.19 11.44
N LEU A 239 -6.64 -2.42 10.84
CA LEU A 239 -6.65 -0.95 10.90
C LEU A 239 -7.85 -0.32 10.19
N SER A 240 -8.48 -1.03 9.26
CA SER A 240 -9.70 -0.62 8.57
C SER A 240 -10.96 -0.85 9.41
N SER A 241 -10.88 -1.66 10.45
CA SER A 241 -12.01 -2.08 11.29
C SER A 241 -12.32 -1.09 12.42
N ASP A 242 -13.46 -1.27 13.06
CA ASP A 242 -13.83 -0.52 14.26
C ASP A 242 -12.98 -0.90 15.50
N LEU A 243 -12.33 -2.07 15.48
CA LEU A 243 -11.43 -2.51 16.55
C LEU A 243 -10.18 -1.63 16.66
N ALA A 244 -9.79 -0.96 15.59
CA ALA A 244 -8.67 -0.03 15.55
C ALA A 244 -9.09 1.43 15.81
N GLY A 245 -10.27 1.68 16.39
CA GLY A 245 -10.86 3.01 16.57
C GLY A 245 -10.02 4.03 17.37
N ALA A 246 -9.06 3.57 18.15
CA ALA A 246 -8.13 4.43 18.90
C ALA A 246 -6.72 4.51 18.26
N ILE A 247 -6.51 3.90 17.08
CA ILE A 247 -5.21 3.86 16.40
C ILE A 247 -5.23 4.82 15.21
N THR A 248 -4.56 5.97 15.36
CA THR A 248 -4.43 6.96 14.29
C THR A 248 -3.09 7.70 14.40
N GLY A 249 -2.56 8.19 13.28
CA GLY A 249 -1.27 8.87 13.20
C GLY A 249 -0.07 7.97 13.44
N GLN A 250 -0.25 6.64 13.43
CA GLN A 250 0.81 5.69 13.72
C GLN A 250 1.54 5.25 12.44
N THR A 251 2.81 4.90 12.64
CA THR A 251 3.62 4.23 11.62
C THR A 251 4.06 2.88 12.16
N ILE A 252 3.47 1.81 11.64
CA ILE A 252 3.64 0.44 12.11
C ILE A 252 4.53 -0.32 11.13
N ALA A 253 5.57 -0.98 11.63
CA ALA A 253 6.41 -1.85 10.82
C ALA A 253 5.86 -3.29 10.80
N VAL A 254 5.82 -3.90 9.61
CA VAL A 254 5.54 -5.33 9.40
C VAL A 254 6.76 -5.90 8.66
N GLU A 255 7.77 -6.28 9.41
CA GLU A 255 9.12 -6.54 8.85
C GLU A 255 9.82 -7.76 9.47
N GLY A 256 9.09 -8.53 10.27
CA GLY A 256 9.59 -9.77 10.85
C GLY A 256 10.73 -9.61 11.87
N GLY A 257 10.87 -8.42 12.49
CA GLY A 257 11.92 -8.11 13.45
C GLY A 257 13.25 -7.67 12.80
N ALA A 258 13.29 -7.40 11.49
CA ALA A 258 14.51 -7.01 10.79
C ALA A 258 14.98 -5.57 11.12
N GLY A 259 14.11 -4.71 11.62
CA GLY A 259 14.46 -3.35 12.08
C GLY A 259 15.33 -3.37 13.32
N ARG A 260 16.43 -2.62 13.30
CA ARG A 260 17.39 -2.59 14.42
C ARG A 260 17.21 -1.40 15.36
N GLY A 261 16.32 -0.47 15.03
CA GLY A 261 16.06 0.72 15.84
C GLY A 261 14.88 0.51 16.78
N MET A 262 15.02 0.90 18.05
CA MET A 262 13.87 1.17 18.91
C MET A 262 13.30 2.52 18.51
N ASN A 263 12.12 2.50 17.87
CA ASN A 263 11.43 3.72 17.46
C ASN A 263 10.33 4.00 18.50
N TYR A 264 10.56 5.00 19.31
CA TYR A 264 9.60 5.53 20.27
C TYR A 264 8.75 6.60 19.61
#